data_88810084df8856eb3ee1922bd2786e30
#
_entry.id   88810084df8856eb3ee1922bd2786e30
#
_cell.length_a   1.000
_cell.length_b   1.000
_cell.length_c   1.000
_cell.angle_alpha   90.00
_cell.angle_beta   90.00
_cell.angle_gamma   90.00
#
_symmetry.space_group_name_H-M   'P 1'
#
loop_
_entity.id
_entity.type
_entity.pdbx_description
1 polymer ?
#
loop_
_entity_poly.entity_id
_entity_poly.type
_entity_poly.pdbx_seq_one_letter_code
_entity_poly.pdbx_strand_id
1 'polypeptide(L)'
;MALLQIAEPGMSAAPHQHRLAVGIDLGTTNSLVATVQSGSARCLPDEQGRVTLPSVVRYGQEVEVGFDALKAQKIDPLNTISSAKRLIGRQVGDLNRSQWPYRFTDNAKIIEMQTRMGLKTPIEVS
;
A
#
# COMPACT_ATOMS: atom_id res chain seq x y z
N MET A 1 -3.02 10.03 8.58
CA MET A 1 -2.64 11.35 9.05
C MET A 1 -2.89 12.36 7.96
N ALA A 2 -3.71 13.30 8.21
CA ALA A 2 -3.90 14.36 7.25
C ALA A 2 -3.03 15.53 7.66
N LEU A 3 -2.04 15.82 6.88
CA LEU A 3 -1.40 17.11 6.96
C LEU A 3 -2.21 18.09 6.17
N LEU A 4 -3.13 18.68 6.85
CA LEU A 4 -3.84 19.79 6.30
C LEU A 4 -2.98 21.02 6.49
N GLN A 5 -2.42 21.51 5.42
CA GLN A 5 -2.02 22.89 5.40
C GLN A 5 -3.28 23.74 5.35
N ILE A 6 -3.74 24.08 6.50
CA ILE A 6 -4.78 25.09 6.60
C ILE A 6 -4.08 26.42 6.39
N ALA A 7 -4.37 27.08 5.29
CA ALA A 7 -3.96 28.46 5.12
C ALA A 7 -4.73 29.30 6.14
N GLU A 8 -4.02 29.90 7.07
CA GLU A 8 -4.63 30.84 7.98
C GLU A 8 -5.16 32.07 7.23
N PRO A 9 -6.23 32.68 7.71
CA PRO A 9 -6.70 33.95 7.14
C PRO A 9 -5.58 34.99 7.09
N GLY A 10 -5.31 35.55 5.93
CA GLY A 10 -4.20 36.48 5.71
C GLY A 10 -2.88 35.88 5.37
N MET A 11 -2.75 34.52 5.45
CA MET A 11 -1.58 33.79 5.04
C MET A 11 -1.85 32.93 3.80
N SER A 12 -2.90 33.19 3.09
CA SER A 12 -3.17 32.55 1.83
C SER A 12 -2.00 32.77 0.89
N ALA A 13 -1.49 31.68 0.32
CA ALA A 13 -0.50 31.72 -0.72
C ALA A 13 -0.92 32.72 -1.80
N ALA A 14 0.05 33.43 -2.35
CA ALA A 14 -0.22 34.30 -3.49
C ALA A 14 -1.05 33.56 -4.54
N PRO A 15 -2.06 34.21 -5.17
CA PRO A 15 -2.99 33.54 -6.08
C PRO A 15 -2.34 32.78 -7.25
N HIS A 16 -1.07 33.01 -7.50
CA HIS A 16 -0.30 32.41 -8.60
C HIS A 16 0.62 31.28 -8.15
N GLN A 17 0.65 30.97 -6.86
CA GLN A 17 1.43 29.82 -6.40
C GLN A 17 0.59 28.55 -6.55
N HIS A 18 0.94 27.76 -7.56
CA HIS A 18 0.40 26.42 -7.71
C HIS A 18 1.09 25.50 -6.72
N ARG A 19 0.45 25.25 -5.59
CA ARG A 19 0.87 24.20 -4.69
C ARG A 19 0.31 22.87 -5.18
N LEU A 20 1.22 21.95 -5.49
CA LEU A 20 0.83 20.59 -5.81
C LEU A 20 0.64 19.83 -4.50
N ALA A 21 -0.58 19.42 -4.24
CA ALA A 21 -0.91 18.54 -3.14
C ALA A 21 -1.32 17.20 -3.71
N VAL A 22 -0.80 16.14 -3.13
CA VAL A 22 -1.09 14.76 -3.52
C VAL A 22 -1.66 14.04 -2.33
N GLY A 23 -2.81 13.40 -2.51
CA GLY A 23 -3.38 12.47 -1.55
C GLY A 23 -3.11 11.04 -1.98
N ILE A 24 -2.73 10.20 -1.04
CA ILE A 24 -2.54 8.78 -1.28
C ILE A 24 -3.48 8.01 -0.37
N ASP A 25 -4.31 7.16 -0.95
CA ASP A 25 -5.12 6.20 -0.21
C ASP A 25 -4.46 4.82 -0.33
N LEU A 26 -3.90 4.35 0.77
CA LEU A 26 -3.34 3.00 0.87
C LEU A 26 -4.41 2.06 1.40
N GLY A 27 -5.24 1.56 0.51
CA GLY A 27 -6.29 0.62 0.87
C GLY A 27 -5.78 -0.80 1.10
N THR A 28 -6.60 -1.61 1.74
CA THR A 28 -6.28 -3.03 1.99
C THR A 28 -6.17 -3.82 0.70
N THR A 29 -7.04 -3.55 -0.25
CA THR A 29 -7.11 -4.27 -1.55
C THR A 29 -6.52 -3.45 -2.68
N ASN A 30 -6.80 -2.15 -2.71
CA ASN A 30 -6.33 -1.24 -3.75
C ASN A 30 -5.83 0.05 -3.15
N SER A 31 -4.86 0.65 -3.81
CA SER A 31 -4.32 1.97 -3.49
C SER A 31 -4.56 2.92 -4.65
N LEU A 32 -4.62 4.20 -4.36
CA LEU A 32 -4.77 5.23 -5.39
C LEU A 32 -4.06 6.52 -4.98
N VAL A 33 -3.80 7.34 -5.98
CA VAL A 33 -3.23 8.67 -5.82
C VAL A 33 -4.19 9.68 -6.42
N ALA A 34 -4.43 10.76 -5.71
CA ALA A 34 -5.29 11.83 -6.18
C ALA A 34 -4.62 13.19 -5.99
N THR A 35 -5.01 14.13 -6.80
CA THR A 35 -4.60 15.52 -6.68
C THR A 35 -5.81 16.44 -6.81
N VAL A 36 -5.65 17.67 -6.37
CA VAL A 36 -6.67 18.71 -6.54
C VAL A 36 -6.23 19.63 -7.66
N GLN A 37 -7.07 19.74 -8.67
CA GLN A 37 -6.88 20.68 -9.78
C GLN A 37 -8.14 21.52 -9.94
N SER A 38 -7.97 22.83 -9.99
CA SER A 38 -9.09 23.77 -10.21
C SER A 38 -10.26 23.55 -9.25
N GLY A 39 -9.95 23.27 -7.98
CA GLY A 39 -10.96 23.03 -6.94
C GLY A 39 -11.62 21.65 -6.96
N SER A 40 -11.22 20.78 -7.86
CA SER A 40 -11.77 19.41 -7.95
C SER A 40 -10.72 18.36 -7.65
N ALA A 41 -11.07 17.37 -6.83
CA ALA A 41 -10.24 16.21 -6.60
C ALA A 41 -10.28 15.27 -7.80
N ARG A 42 -9.14 14.76 -8.18
CA ARG A 42 -8.99 13.90 -9.35
C ARG A 42 -8.00 12.78 -9.06
N CYS A 43 -8.41 11.54 -9.29
CA CYS A 43 -7.49 10.40 -9.25
C CYS A 43 -6.54 10.44 -10.44
N LEU A 44 -5.27 10.12 -10.17
CA LEU A 44 -4.23 10.09 -11.19
C LEU A 44 -4.17 8.69 -11.81
N PRO A 45 -4.33 8.59 -13.13
CA PRO A 45 -4.21 7.31 -13.81
C PRO A 45 -2.75 6.92 -14.04
N ASP A 46 -2.52 5.61 -14.19
CA ASP A 46 -1.26 5.09 -14.69
C ASP A 46 -1.16 5.23 -16.23
N GLU A 47 -0.12 4.68 -16.83
CA GLU A 47 0.10 4.72 -18.27
C GLU A 47 -1.00 4.02 -19.07
N GLN A 48 -1.71 3.08 -18.45
CA GLN A 48 -2.83 2.36 -19.07
C GLN A 48 -4.20 2.98 -18.74
N GLY A 49 -4.22 4.13 -18.07
CA GLY A 49 -5.46 4.82 -17.68
C GLY A 49 -6.14 4.26 -16.42
N ARG A 50 -5.47 3.38 -15.67
CA ARG A 50 -6.02 2.79 -14.46
C ARG A 50 -5.77 3.71 -13.27
N VAL A 51 -6.78 3.96 -12.47
CA VAL A 51 -6.70 4.88 -11.32
C VAL A 51 -6.50 4.16 -9.99
N THR A 52 -6.66 2.85 -9.94
CA THR A 52 -6.38 2.03 -8.77
C THR A 52 -5.22 1.10 -9.02
N LEU A 53 -4.40 0.91 -8.00
CA LEU A 53 -3.28 -0.03 -8.01
C LEU A 53 -3.57 -1.13 -6.99
N PRO A 54 -3.51 -2.41 -7.35
CA PRO A 54 -3.65 -3.47 -6.38
C PRO A 54 -2.60 -3.35 -5.27
N SER A 55 -3.04 -3.46 -4.01
CA SER A 55 -2.16 -3.43 -2.84
C SER A 55 -1.50 -4.80 -2.66
N VAL A 56 -0.67 -5.17 -3.61
CA VAL A 56 0.01 -6.46 -3.70
C VAL A 56 1.49 -6.23 -3.99
N VAL A 57 2.35 -6.93 -3.26
CA VAL A 57 3.79 -6.88 -3.45
C VAL A 57 4.33 -8.30 -3.60
N ARG A 58 5.13 -8.52 -4.61
CA ARG A 58 5.85 -9.79 -4.80
C ARG A 58 7.33 -9.59 -4.52
N TYR A 59 7.86 -10.44 -3.68
CA TYR A 59 9.29 -10.53 -3.38
C TYR A 59 9.90 -11.73 -4.11
N GLY A 60 10.04 -11.62 -5.42
CA GLY A 60 10.66 -12.62 -6.28
C GLY A 60 12.14 -12.35 -6.51
N GLN A 61 12.60 -12.45 -7.75
CA GLN A 61 13.96 -12.02 -8.13
C GLN A 61 14.09 -10.49 -7.99
N GLU A 62 13.03 -9.79 -8.31
CA GLU A 62 12.88 -8.36 -8.13
C GLU A 62 11.61 -8.09 -7.34
N VAL A 63 11.51 -6.91 -6.76
CA VAL A 63 10.27 -6.47 -6.12
C VAL A 63 9.31 -5.98 -7.19
N GLU A 64 8.15 -6.59 -7.24
CA GLU A 64 7.06 -6.19 -8.11
C GLU A 64 5.90 -5.68 -7.27
N VAL A 65 5.21 -4.65 -7.74
CA VAL A 65 4.10 -4.03 -7.03
C VAL A 65 2.91 -3.88 -7.97
N GLY A 66 1.72 -4.03 -7.43
CA GLY A 66 0.49 -3.78 -8.16
C GLY A 66 0.10 -4.90 -9.10
N PHE A 67 -0.22 -4.57 -10.35
CA PHE A 67 -0.78 -5.54 -11.30
C PHE A 67 0.17 -6.67 -11.66
N ASP A 68 1.45 -6.41 -11.77
CA ASP A 68 2.44 -7.46 -12.05
C ASP A 68 2.55 -8.44 -10.89
N ALA A 69 2.55 -7.94 -9.67
CA ALA A 69 2.50 -8.77 -8.47
C ALA A 69 1.20 -9.58 -8.41
N LEU A 70 0.07 -8.96 -8.70
CA LEU A 70 -1.23 -9.62 -8.69
C LEU A 70 -1.28 -10.80 -9.66
N LYS A 71 -0.71 -10.66 -10.86
CA LYS A 71 -0.62 -11.74 -11.84
C LYS A 71 0.18 -12.94 -11.32
N ALA A 72 1.19 -12.69 -10.52
CA ALA A 72 2.04 -13.74 -9.96
C ALA A 72 1.43 -14.45 -8.75
N GLN A 73 0.32 -13.97 -8.21
CA GLN A 73 -0.27 -14.50 -6.97
C GLN A 73 -0.62 -15.98 -7.06
N LYS A 74 -1.05 -16.46 -8.22
CA LYS A 74 -1.41 -17.86 -8.43
C LYS A 74 -0.20 -18.78 -8.60
N ILE A 75 0.88 -18.26 -9.15
CA ILE A 75 2.07 -19.06 -9.46
C ILE A 75 3.14 -18.96 -8.38
N ASP A 76 3.12 -17.90 -7.59
CA ASP A 76 4.11 -17.67 -6.53
C ASP A 76 3.45 -17.10 -5.26
N PRO A 77 2.49 -17.82 -4.66
CA PRO A 77 1.70 -17.32 -3.55
C PRO A 77 2.51 -17.06 -2.28
N LEU A 78 3.60 -17.78 -2.06
CA LEU A 78 4.42 -17.61 -0.85
C LEU A 78 5.19 -16.30 -0.82
N ASN A 79 5.48 -15.73 -1.97
CA ASN A 79 6.25 -14.50 -2.10
C ASN A 79 5.40 -13.30 -2.54
N THR A 80 4.11 -13.51 -2.80
CA THR A 80 3.20 -12.49 -3.29
C THR A 80 2.20 -12.13 -2.19
N ILE A 81 2.45 -11.03 -1.53
CA ILE A 81 1.70 -10.63 -0.32
C ILE A 81 0.65 -9.60 -0.69
N SER A 82 -0.59 -9.94 -0.41
CA SER A 82 -1.75 -9.07 -0.58
C SER A 82 -2.42 -8.81 0.76
N SER A 83 -3.18 -7.74 0.84
CA SER A 83 -3.99 -7.41 2.02
C SER A 83 -3.16 -7.34 3.31
N ALA A 84 -1.92 -6.88 3.23
CA ALA A 84 -1.01 -6.79 4.38
C ALA A 84 -1.59 -5.94 5.51
N LYS A 85 -2.42 -4.96 5.20
CA LYS A 85 -3.05 -4.11 6.22
C LYS A 85 -3.93 -4.89 7.20
N ARG A 86 -4.47 -6.04 6.82
CA ARG A 86 -5.23 -6.92 7.71
C ARG A 86 -4.36 -7.56 8.79
N LEU A 87 -3.06 -7.59 8.59
CA LEU A 87 -2.10 -8.19 9.50
C LEU A 87 -1.45 -7.16 10.43
N ILE A 88 -1.56 -5.87 10.11
CA ILE A 88 -0.99 -4.81 10.93
C ILE A 88 -1.66 -4.77 12.31
N GLY A 89 -0.84 -4.71 13.35
CA GLY A 89 -1.33 -4.67 14.73
C GLY A 89 -1.78 -6.00 15.30
N ARG A 90 -1.68 -7.08 14.55
CA ARG A 90 -2.01 -8.43 15.02
C ARG A 90 -0.75 -9.16 15.45
N GLN A 91 -0.97 -10.15 16.32
CA GLN A 91 0.06 -11.10 16.74
C GLN A 91 -0.17 -12.46 16.06
N VAL A 92 0.89 -13.24 15.96
CA VAL A 92 0.82 -14.57 15.34
C VAL A 92 -0.24 -15.46 15.98
N GLY A 93 -0.42 -15.35 17.30
CA GLY A 93 -1.45 -16.11 18.03
C GLY A 93 -2.89 -15.75 17.65
N ASP A 94 -3.11 -14.57 17.09
CA ASP A 94 -4.43 -14.10 16.64
C ASP A 94 -4.79 -14.59 15.25
N LEU A 95 -3.84 -15.24 14.53
CA LEU A 95 -4.02 -15.64 13.16
C LEU A 95 -4.52 -17.07 13.05
N ASN A 96 -5.52 -17.26 12.21
CA ASN A 96 -5.79 -18.58 11.65
C ASN A 96 -4.85 -18.78 10.45
N ARG A 97 -3.69 -19.41 10.70
CA ARG A 97 -2.65 -19.59 9.69
C ARG A 97 -3.14 -20.31 8.42
N SER A 98 -4.17 -21.15 8.54
CA SER A 98 -4.72 -21.87 7.41
C SER A 98 -5.44 -20.98 6.39
N GLN A 99 -5.84 -19.77 6.78
CA GLN A 99 -6.49 -18.80 5.89
C GLN A 99 -5.49 -17.99 5.04
N TRP A 100 -4.20 -18.11 5.34
CA TRP A 100 -3.16 -17.33 4.71
C TRP A 100 -2.16 -18.25 4.01
N PRO A 101 -1.77 -17.98 2.76
CA PRO A 101 -0.82 -18.82 2.03
C PRO A 101 0.63 -18.61 2.47
N TYR A 102 0.91 -17.66 3.36
CA TYR A 102 2.26 -17.24 3.71
C TYR A 102 2.90 -18.13 4.77
N ARG A 103 4.23 -18.14 4.77
CA ARG A 103 5.02 -18.77 5.83
C ARG A 103 5.29 -17.77 6.93
N PHE A 104 4.56 -17.88 8.03
CA PHE A 104 4.77 -17.07 9.21
C PHE A 104 5.87 -17.63 10.07
N THR A 105 6.68 -16.75 10.69
CA THR A 105 7.62 -17.15 11.73
C THR A 105 6.89 -17.32 13.07
N ASP A 106 7.60 -17.90 14.04
CA ASP A 106 7.07 -18.08 15.40
C ASP A 106 7.37 -16.89 16.33
N ASN A 107 7.66 -15.72 15.77
CA ASN A 107 7.86 -14.52 16.57
C ASN A 107 6.54 -14.15 17.27
N ALA A 108 6.57 -14.17 18.62
CA ALA A 108 5.37 -13.93 19.43
C ALA A 108 4.92 -12.46 19.45
N LYS A 109 5.79 -11.53 19.08
CA LYS A 109 5.52 -10.08 19.20
C LYS A 109 5.02 -9.44 17.91
N ILE A 110 5.58 -9.85 16.79
CA ILE A 110 5.24 -9.26 15.50
C ILE A 110 5.02 -10.37 14.48
N ILE A 111 4.18 -10.08 13.50
CA ILE A 111 3.98 -10.98 12.36
C ILE A 111 5.13 -10.77 11.38
N GLU A 112 5.79 -11.87 11.05
CA GLU A 112 6.83 -11.91 10.03
C GLU A 112 6.50 -13.01 9.03
N MET A 113 6.65 -12.69 7.76
CA MET A 113 6.43 -13.63 6.66
C MET A 113 7.76 -13.94 5.99
N GLN A 114 8.05 -15.24 5.83
CA GLN A 114 9.25 -15.68 5.13
C GLN A 114 9.02 -15.56 3.63
N THR A 115 9.83 -14.74 2.97
CA THR A 115 9.83 -14.60 1.52
C THR A 115 11.20 -14.97 0.94
N ARG A 116 11.28 -15.03 -0.37
CA ARG A 116 12.53 -15.24 -1.09
C ARG A 116 13.56 -14.14 -0.80
N MET A 117 13.11 -12.95 -0.48
CA MET A 117 13.95 -11.80 -0.11
C MET A 117 14.10 -11.62 1.40
N GLY A 118 13.85 -12.66 2.19
CA GLY A 118 13.97 -12.65 3.63
C GLY A 118 12.64 -12.39 4.34
N LEU A 119 12.72 -12.08 5.63
CA LEU A 119 11.57 -11.82 6.46
C LEU A 119 10.98 -10.44 6.16
N LYS A 120 9.68 -10.39 6.00
CA LYS A 120 8.93 -9.14 5.76
C LYS A 120 7.82 -9.00 6.78
N THR A 121 7.66 -7.80 7.31
CA THR A 121 6.54 -7.47 8.19
C THR A 121 5.39 -6.86 7.39
N PRO A 122 4.15 -6.90 7.90
CA PRO A 122 3.02 -6.26 7.22
C PRO A 122 3.22 -4.75 6.98
N ILE A 123 3.94 -4.09 7.87
CA ILE A 123 4.24 -2.65 7.74
C ILE A 123 5.18 -2.40 6.55
N GLU A 124 6.20 -3.24 6.37
CA GLU A 124 7.11 -3.11 5.23
C GLU A 124 6.40 -3.33 3.90
N VAL A 125 5.44 -4.25 3.87
CA VAL A 125 4.71 -4.61 2.66
C VAL A 125 3.71 -3.51 2.28
N SER A 126 3.07 -2.92 3.24
CA SER A 126 2.09 -1.85 3.00
C SER A 126 2.74 -0.45 2.78
#